data_6b1d983df9a2aea3f937686e42d7b491
#
_entry.id   6b1d983df9a2aea3f937686e42d7b491
#
_cell.length_a   1.000
_cell.length_b   1.000
_cell.length_c   1.000
_cell.angle_alpha   90.00
_cell.angle_beta   90.00
_cell.angle_gamma   90.00
#
_symmetry.space_group_name_H-M   'P 1'
#
loop_
_entity.id
_entity.type
_entity.pdbx_description
1 polymer ?
#
loop_
_entity_poly.entity_id
_entity_poly.type
_entity_poly.pdbx_seq_one_letter_code
_entity_poly.pdbx_strand_id
1 'polypeptide(L)'
;RLRYTARGREIPAGGSCGSSASWVLYSDGTLSIQGTGALSNPSSAGAVAWAAYRESIRSVDIAAGITNLPDVAFYRCRSLTEVRFADDSQVTSIGGSAFSGCASLRALILPGHVKTVYGNAFRDCANLQTLALPDSLTYMSGNVLRGCNQVVLTVSSGSYAEQWAKTNQIAYTVR
;
A
#
# COMPACT_ATOMS: atom_id res chain seq x y z
N ARG A 1 -8.06 1.92 29.34
CA ARG A 1 -6.85 1.14 29.73
C ARG A 1 -6.00 0.97 28.50
N LEU A 2 -4.80 1.55 28.50
CA LEU A 2 -3.79 1.32 27.47
C LEU A 2 -3.42 -0.17 27.47
N ARG A 3 -3.33 -0.77 26.28
CA ARG A 3 -2.86 -2.14 26.11
C ARG A 3 -1.40 -2.11 25.69
N TYR A 4 -0.57 -2.97 26.26
CA TYR A 4 0.84 -3.12 25.91
C TYR A 4 1.06 -4.45 25.18
N THR A 5 1.95 -4.46 24.20
CA THR A 5 2.44 -5.70 23.59
C THR A 5 3.56 -6.30 24.43
N ALA A 6 3.93 -7.54 24.15
CA ALA A 6 5.13 -8.19 24.72
C ALA A 6 6.45 -7.41 24.43
N ARG A 7 6.43 -6.43 23.53
CA ARG A 7 7.54 -5.55 23.19
C ARG A 7 7.47 -4.17 23.86
N GLY A 8 6.53 -3.95 24.79
CA GLY A 8 6.42 -2.69 25.56
C GLY A 8 5.86 -1.50 24.77
N ARG A 9 5.30 -1.70 23.54
CA ARG A 9 4.66 -0.63 22.77
C ARG A 9 3.22 -0.45 23.23
N GLU A 10 2.82 0.80 23.44
CA GLU A 10 1.40 1.13 23.67
C GLU A 10 0.58 0.92 22.40
N ILE A 11 -0.64 0.41 22.58
CA ILE A 11 -1.63 0.21 21.51
C ILE A 11 -2.74 1.24 21.71
N PRO A 12 -2.69 2.41 21.03
CA PRO A 12 -3.76 3.40 21.15
C PRO A 12 -5.05 2.97 20.44
N ALA A 13 -4.96 2.11 19.40
CA ALA A 13 -6.12 1.67 18.63
C ALA A 13 -5.91 0.30 17.98
N GLY A 14 -7.01 -0.36 17.67
CA GLY A 14 -7.02 -1.64 16.96
C GLY A 14 -8.45 -2.14 16.74
N GLY A 15 -8.62 -3.10 15.86
CA GLY A 15 -9.92 -3.67 15.55
C GLY A 15 -9.88 -4.68 14.40
N SER A 16 -11.05 -5.05 13.91
CA SER A 16 -11.24 -5.89 12.72
C SER A 16 -11.11 -5.07 11.44
N CYS A 17 -10.58 -5.67 10.38
CA CYS A 17 -10.51 -5.07 9.04
C CYS A 17 -10.82 -6.07 7.91
N GLY A 18 -11.33 -7.24 8.25
CA GLY A 18 -11.74 -8.33 7.38
C GLY A 18 -12.36 -9.44 8.21
N SER A 19 -12.82 -10.53 7.58
CA SER A 19 -13.42 -11.68 8.29
C SER A 19 -12.43 -12.41 9.19
N SER A 20 -11.15 -12.44 8.79
CA SER A 20 -10.05 -13.09 9.51
C SER A 20 -8.82 -12.20 9.61
N ALA A 21 -9.02 -10.89 9.48
CA ALA A 21 -7.96 -9.89 9.54
C ALA A 21 -8.25 -8.84 10.62
N SER A 22 -7.21 -8.39 11.30
CA SER A 22 -7.24 -7.36 12.33
C SER A 22 -6.11 -6.36 12.12
N TRP A 23 -6.25 -5.21 12.74
CA TRP A 23 -5.23 -4.18 12.73
C TRP A 23 -4.95 -3.67 14.13
N VAL A 24 -3.74 -3.19 14.32
CA VAL A 24 -3.26 -2.54 15.54
C VAL A 24 -2.41 -1.35 15.15
N LEU A 25 -2.71 -0.19 15.73
CA LEU A 25 -1.85 1.00 15.62
C LEU A 25 -1.04 1.12 16.90
N TYR A 26 0.26 1.26 16.78
CA TYR A 26 1.19 1.49 17.89
C TYR A 26 1.45 2.99 18.10
N SER A 27 1.93 3.34 19.29
CA SER A 27 2.23 4.74 19.67
C SER A 27 3.32 5.39 18.81
N ASP A 28 4.18 4.59 18.15
CA ASP A 28 5.21 5.08 17.22
C ASP A 28 4.67 5.39 15.81
N GLY A 29 3.38 5.18 15.57
CA GLY A 29 2.72 5.37 14.28
C GLY A 29 2.81 4.16 13.35
N THR A 30 3.25 3.00 13.84
CA THR A 30 3.23 1.74 13.07
C THR A 30 1.83 1.15 13.07
N LEU A 31 1.22 1.01 11.90
CA LEU A 31 0.00 0.25 11.68
C LEU A 31 0.36 -1.18 11.28
N SER A 32 0.02 -2.16 12.11
CA SER A 32 0.19 -3.58 11.81
C SER A 32 -1.13 -4.21 11.39
N ILE A 33 -1.17 -4.78 10.19
CA ILE A 33 -2.32 -5.53 9.64
C ILE A 33 -1.97 -7.01 9.69
N GLN A 34 -2.75 -7.78 10.43
CA GLN A 34 -2.48 -9.18 10.75
C GLN A 34 -3.64 -10.08 10.34
N GLY A 35 -3.38 -11.39 10.30
CA GLY A 35 -4.37 -12.40 9.94
C GLY A 35 -4.27 -12.82 8.49
N THR A 36 -5.40 -13.24 7.93
CA THR A 36 -5.47 -13.85 6.59
C THR A 36 -6.71 -13.41 5.82
N GLY A 37 -6.65 -13.60 4.50
CA GLY A 37 -7.77 -13.35 3.59
C GLY A 37 -7.87 -11.89 3.15
N ALA A 38 -9.02 -11.56 2.58
CA ALA A 38 -9.28 -10.24 2.03
C ALA A 38 -9.59 -9.22 3.12
N LEU A 39 -9.01 -8.03 3.01
CA LEU A 39 -9.46 -6.87 3.78
C LEU A 39 -10.81 -6.40 3.25
N SER A 40 -11.67 -5.93 4.16
CA SER A 40 -12.98 -5.40 3.79
C SER A 40 -12.83 -4.16 2.90
N ASN A 41 -13.58 -4.13 1.79
CA ASN A 41 -13.59 -2.96 0.91
C ASN A 41 -14.51 -1.89 1.51
N PRO A 42 -13.99 -0.71 1.88
CA PRO A 42 -14.79 0.31 2.52
C PRO A 42 -15.68 1.05 1.50
N SER A 43 -16.85 1.51 1.94
CA SER A 43 -17.74 2.31 1.10
C SER A 43 -17.22 3.73 0.80
N SER A 44 -16.26 4.19 1.58
CA SER A 44 -15.59 5.49 1.42
C SER A 44 -14.26 5.53 2.17
N ALA A 45 -13.45 6.55 1.91
CA ALA A 45 -12.20 6.76 2.65
C ALA A 45 -12.40 6.94 4.17
N GLY A 46 -13.54 7.46 4.60
CA GLY A 46 -13.89 7.59 6.01
C GLY A 46 -14.32 6.29 6.68
N ALA A 47 -14.71 5.28 5.90
CA ALA A 47 -15.13 3.96 6.39
C ALA A 47 -13.98 2.96 6.55
N VAL A 48 -12.76 3.32 6.17
CA VAL A 48 -11.57 2.48 6.43
C VAL A 48 -11.39 2.31 7.93
N ALA A 49 -11.09 1.09 8.39
CA ALA A 49 -11.03 0.73 9.81
C ALA A 49 -10.10 1.63 10.65
N TRP A 50 -9.03 2.15 10.06
CA TRP A 50 -8.06 3.07 10.68
C TRP A 50 -8.18 4.52 10.20
N ALA A 51 -9.32 4.92 9.59
CA ALA A 51 -9.48 6.24 8.97
C ALA A 51 -9.27 7.42 9.94
N ALA A 52 -9.67 7.27 11.20
CA ALA A 52 -9.51 8.29 12.23
C ALA A 52 -8.04 8.59 12.58
N TYR A 53 -7.12 7.67 12.24
CA TYR A 53 -5.71 7.73 12.63
C TYR A 53 -4.77 8.00 11.46
N ARG A 54 -5.28 8.32 10.26
CA ARG A 54 -4.45 8.42 9.04
C ARG A 54 -3.29 9.41 9.14
N GLU A 55 -3.44 10.49 9.90
CA GLU A 55 -2.38 11.47 10.10
C GLU A 55 -1.27 10.97 11.05
N SER A 56 -1.59 9.96 11.88
CA SER A 56 -0.65 9.34 12.80
C SER A 56 0.11 8.15 12.20
N ILE A 57 -0.37 7.60 11.07
CA ILE A 57 0.24 6.43 10.44
C ILE A 57 1.53 6.86 9.73
N ARG A 58 2.67 6.32 10.20
CA ARG A 58 4.01 6.56 9.68
C ARG A 58 4.58 5.38 8.91
N SER A 59 4.26 4.17 9.36
CA SER A 59 4.63 2.93 8.70
C SER A 59 3.50 1.92 8.74
N VAL A 60 3.49 1.00 7.77
CA VAL A 60 2.50 -0.08 7.69
C VAL A 60 3.23 -1.41 7.54
N ASP A 61 2.90 -2.38 8.39
CA ASP A 61 3.34 -3.76 8.30
C ASP A 61 2.16 -4.65 7.89
N ILE A 62 2.29 -5.38 6.78
CA ILE A 62 1.23 -6.21 6.21
C ILE A 62 1.65 -7.68 6.29
N ALA A 63 0.87 -8.48 7.04
CA ALA A 63 1.13 -9.90 7.22
C ALA A 63 0.98 -10.69 5.90
N ALA A 64 1.70 -11.80 5.81
CA ALA A 64 1.76 -12.67 4.64
C ALA A 64 0.39 -13.12 4.12
N GLY A 65 -0.50 -13.52 5.03
CA GLY A 65 -1.81 -14.08 4.66
C GLY A 65 -2.85 -13.09 4.13
N ILE A 66 -2.56 -11.80 4.09
CA ILE A 66 -3.45 -10.77 3.51
C ILE A 66 -3.40 -10.87 1.97
N THR A 67 -4.58 -10.89 1.33
CA THR A 67 -4.68 -11.17 -0.11
C THR A 67 -4.96 -9.96 -0.99
N ASN A 68 -5.37 -8.82 -0.41
CA ASN A 68 -5.60 -7.57 -1.15
C ASN A 68 -5.34 -6.35 -0.27
N LEU A 69 -5.04 -5.23 -0.89
CA LEU A 69 -5.26 -3.91 -0.29
C LEU A 69 -6.53 -3.32 -0.90
N PRO A 70 -7.56 -2.99 -0.09
CA PRO A 70 -8.82 -2.49 -0.60
C PRO A 70 -8.70 -1.07 -1.16
N ASP A 71 -9.77 -0.60 -1.79
CA ASP A 71 -9.87 0.78 -2.22
C ASP A 71 -9.66 1.73 -1.04
N VAL A 72 -8.99 2.84 -1.29
CA VAL A 72 -8.73 3.93 -0.33
C VAL A 72 -8.04 3.51 0.98
N ALA A 73 -7.40 2.33 1.04
CA ALA A 73 -6.81 1.75 2.25
C ALA A 73 -5.97 2.74 3.05
N PHE A 74 -5.07 3.46 2.40
CA PHE A 74 -4.18 4.46 3.00
C PHE A 74 -4.38 5.87 2.39
N TYR A 75 -5.60 6.12 1.90
CA TYR A 75 -5.94 7.41 1.29
C TYR A 75 -5.60 8.58 2.20
N ARG A 76 -4.72 9.48 1.71
CA ARG A 76 -4.23 10.65 2.44
C ARG A 76 -3.53 10.33 3.77
N CYS A 77 -2.89 9.18 3.91
CA CYS A 77 -1.92 8.96 4.99
C CYS A 77 -0.65 9.77 4.70
N ARG A 78 -0.72 11.08 4.97
CA ARG A 78 0.33 12.03 4.55
C ARG A 78 1.67 11.82 5.25
N SER A 79 1.64 11.27 6.46
CA SER A 79 2.82 10.96 7.26
C SER A 79 3.43 9.59 6.94
N LEU A 80 2.80 8.79 6.05
CA LEU A 80 3.26 7.44 5.69
C LEU A 80 4.56 7.51 4.90
N THR A 81 5.62 6.97 5.46
CA THR A 81 6.96 6.92 4.85
C THR A 81 7.37 5.54 4.39
N GLU A 82 6.78 4.49 4.95
CA GLU A 82 7.20 3.11 4.72
C GLU A 82 6.02 2.14 4.72
N VAL A 83 6.02 1.20 3.79
CA VAL A 83 5.10 0.06 3.73
C VAL A 83 5.92 -1.21 3.57
N ARG A 84 5.76 -2.14 4.50
CA ARG A 84 6.43 -3.44 4.49
C ARG A 84 5.41 -4.53 4.26
N PHE A 85 5.61 -5.31 3.23
CA PHE A 85 4.93 -6.58 3.02
C PHE A 85 5.81 -7.70 3.57
N ALA A 86 5.21 -8.72 4.17
CA ALA A 86 5.95 -9.93 4.52
C ALA A 86 6.56 -10.59 3.27
N ASP A 87 7.70 -11.28 3.40
CA ASP A 87 8.45 -11.85 2.27
C ASP A 87 7.62 -12.82 1.42
N ASP A 88 6.70 -13.57 2.06
CA ASP A 88 5.78 -14.52 1.44
C ASP A 88 4.37 -13.93 1.23
N SER A 89 4.26 -12.61 1.08
CA SER A 89 2.99 -11.88 0.93
C SER A 89 2.10 -12.45 -0.17
N GLN A 90 0.84 -12.71 0.17
CA GLN A 90 -0.19 -13.20 -0.74
C GLN A 90 -1.04 -12.08 -1.36
N VAL A 91 -0.63 -10.83 -1.26
CA VAL A 91 -1.37 -9.70 -1.86
C VAL A 91 -1.34 -9.81 -3.38
N THR A 92 -2.54 -9.89 -3.98
CA THR A 92 -2.73 -10.01 -5.43
C THR A 92 -3.24 -8.74 -6.09
N SER A 93 -3.76 -7.79 -5.30
CA SER A 93 -4.30 -6.53 -5.85
C SER A 93 -4.10 -5.34 -4.93
N ILE A 94 -3.85 -4.19 -5.56
CA ILE A 94 -3.81 -2.87 -4.92
C ILE A 94 -5.04 -2.10 -5.40
N GLY A 95 -5.93 -1.77 -4.48
CA GLY A 95 -7.21 -1.13 -4.75
C GLY A 95 -7.11 0.30 -5.28
N GLY A 96 -8.23 0.81 -5.77
CA GLY A 96 -8.32 2.18 -6.29
C GLY A 96 -8.03 3.21 -5.21
N SER A 97 -7.18 4.18 -5.52
CA SER A 97 -6.76 5.23 -4.57
C SER A 97 -6.14 4.72 -3.27
N ALA A 98 -5.66 3.45 -3.21
CA ALA A 98 -5.17 2.83 -1.97
C ALA A 98 -4.09 3.66 -1.26
N PHE A 99 -3.18 4.28 -1.99
CA PHE A 99 -2.11 5.16 -1.47
C PHE A 99 -2.25 6.61 -1.96
N SER A 100 -3.39 6.98 -2.55
CA SER A 100 -3.55 8.33 -3.10
C SER A 100 -3.34 9.39 -2.01
N GLY A 101 -2.46 10.37 -2.29
CA GLY A 101 -2.12 11.45 -1.37
C GLY A 101 -1.18 11.05 -0.23
N CYS A 102 -0.48 9.91 -0.30
CA CYS A 102 0.61 9.54 0.61
C CYS A 102 1.86 10.37 0.29
N ALA A 103 1.82 11.66 0.62
CA ALA A 103 2.81 12.63 0.17
C ALA A 103 4.23 12.38 0.73
N SER A 104 4.39 11.66 1.84
CA SER A 104 5.70 11.33 2.42
C SER A 104 6.30 10.01 1.94
N LEU A 105 5.54 9.20 1.18
CA LEU A 105 6.02 7.91 0.67
C LEU A 105 7.04 8.14 -0.44
N ARG A 106 8.28 7.62 -0.26
CA ARG A 106 9.39 7.82 -1.20
C ARG A 106 9.68 6.62 -2.07
N ALA A 107 9.48 5.44 -1.52
CA ALA A 107 9.77 4.18 -2.20
C ALA A 107 8.76 3.11 -1.81
N LEU A 108 8.43 2.24 -2.75
CA LEU A 108 7.61 1.06 -2.48
C LEU A 108 8.03 -0.09 -3.40
N ILE A 109 8.09 -1.29 -2.83
CA ILE A 109 8.25 -2.53 -3.56
C ILE A 109 6.93 -3.29 -3.45
N LEU A 110 6.26 -3.53 -4.57
CA LEU A 110 5.07 -4.37 -4.59
C LEU A 110 5.45 -5.85 -4.52
N PRO A 111 4.72 -6.66 -3.73
CA PRO A 111 5.05 -8.09 -3.57
C PRO A 111 4.84 -8.89 -4.86
N GLY A 112 5.54 -10.01 -4.94
CA GLY A 112 5.67 -10.84 -6.13
C GLY A 112 4.38 -11.47 -6.66
N HIS A 113 3.28 -11.45 -5.90
CA HIS A 113 1.97 -11.98 -6.30
C HIS A 113 0.98 -10.91 -6.81
N VAL A 114 1.34 -9.62 -6.79
CA VAL A 114 0.44 -8.56 -7.26
C VAL A 114 0.23 -8.66 -8.77
N LYS A 115 -1.02 -8.86 -9.16
CA LYS A 115 -1.47 -8.96 -10.55
C LYS A 115 -2.13 -7.67 -11.05
N THR A 116 -2.73 -6.90 -10.15
CA THR A 116 -3.58 -5.77 -10.52
C THR A 116 -3.31 -4.55 -9.65
N VAL A 117 -3.15 -3.38 -10.29
CA VAL A 117 -3.11 -2.07 -9.62
C VAL A 117 -4.20 -1.18 -10.22
N TYR A 118 -5.19 -0.84 -9.39
CA TYR A 118 -6.36 -0.09 -9.82
C TYR A 118 -6.13 1.42 -9.90
N GLY A 119 -7.11 2.13 -10.46
CA GLY A 119 -7.01 3.55 -10.79
C GLY A 119 -6.67 4.46 -9.61
N ASN A 120 -5.83 5.46 -9.85
CA ASN A 120 -5.36 6.43 -8.85
C ASN A 120 -4.62 5.82 -7.65
N ALA A 121 -4.20 4.54 -7.68
CA ALA A 121 -3.63 3.86 -6.52
C ALA A 121 -2.51 4.65 -5.83
N PHE A 122 -1.66 5.33 -6.59
CA PHE A 122 -0.56 6.18 -6.10
C PHE A 122 -0.72 7.66 -6.49
N ARG A 123 -1.94 8.07 -6.86
CA ARG A 123 -2.16 9.46 -7.26
C ARG A 123 -1.70 10.44 -6.19
N ASP A 124 -1.04 11.54 -6.61
CA ASP A 124 -0.56 12.61 -5.74
C ASP A 124 0.40 12.13 -4.62
N CYS A 125 1.13 11.02 -4.84
CA CYS A 125 2.30 10.64 -4.04
C CYS A 125 3.49 11.50 -4.47
N ALA A 126 3.48 12.78 -4.09
CA ALA A 126 4.36 13.82 -4.64
C ALA A 126 5.86 13.53 -4.46
N ASN A 127 6.24 12.80 -3.41
CA ASN A 127 7.63 12.45 -3.12
C ASN A 127 8.00 11.02 -3.52
N LEU A 128 7.12 10.28 -4.21
CA LEU A 128 7.43 8.92 -4.66
C LEU A 128 8.51 8.96 -5.73
N GLN A 129 9.68 8.41 -5.40
CA GLN A 129 10.87 8.36 -6.26
C GLN A 129 11.04 7.01 -6.95
N THR A 130 10.74 5.91 -6.23
CA THR A 130 10.88 4.57 -6.77
C THR A 130 9.67 3.70 -6.49
N LEU A 131 9.22 2.98 -7.51
CA LEU A 131 8.18 1.96 -7.38
C LEU A 131 8.62 0.69 -8.12
N ALA A 132 8.92 -0.37 -7.37
CA ALA A 132 9.27 -1.65 -7.95
C ALA A 132 8.00 -2.47 -8.24
N LEU A 133 7.84 -2.88 -9.49
CA LEU A 133 6.68 -3.64 -9.98
C LEU A 133 7.06 -5.10 -10.21
N PRO A 134 6.23 -6.07 -9.76
CA PRO A 134 6.53 -7.49 -9.91
C PRO A 134 6.22 -8.00 -11.33
N ASP A 135 6.82 -9.14 -11.68
CA ASP A 135 6.63 -9.80 -12.96
C ASP A 135 5.23 -10.42 -13.11
N SER A 136 4.56 -10.66 -11.98
CA SER A 136 3.18 -11.15 -11.92
C SER A 136 2.13 -10.13 -12.39
N LEU A 137 2.52 -8.84 -12.53
CA LEU A 137 1.61 -7.75 -12.89
C LEU A 137 1.04 -7.97 -14.30
N THR A 138 -0.29 -7.94 -14.41
CA THR A 138 -1.01 -8.12 -15.68
C THR A 138 -1.95 -6.97 -16.00
N TYR A 139 -2.23 -6.11 -15.01
CA TYR A 139 -3.07 -4.94 -15.20
C TYR A 139 -2.62 -3.78 -14.30
N MET A 140 -2.48 -2.61 -14.90
CA MET A 140 -2.23 -1.34 -14.21
C MET A 140 -2.97 -0.22 -14.92
N SER A 141 -3.81 0.51 -14.20
CA SER A 141 -4.59 1.62 -14.79
C SER A 141 -3.67 2.76 -15.26
N GLY A 142 -4.02 3.41 -16.37
CA GLY A 142 -3.21 4.51 -16.93
C GLY A 142 -3.07 5.75 -16.04
N ASN A 143 -3.95 5.95 -15.06
CA ASN A 143 -3.93 7.10 -14.16
C ASN A 143 -3.33 6.81 -12.76
N VAL A 144 -2.72 5.64 -12.58
CA VAL A 144 -2.20 5.16 -11.28
C VAL A 144 -1.21 6.14 -10.65
N LEU A 145 -0.33 6.73 -11.45
CA LEU A 145 0.77 7.61 -11.02
C LEU A 145 0.52 9.10 -11.28
N ARG A 146 -0.73 9.49 -11.49
CA ARG A 146 -1.06 10.91 -11.71
C ARG A 146 -0.58 11.76 -10.55
N GLY A 147 0.23 12.80 -10.83
CA GLY A 147 0.80 13.67 -9.79
C GLY A 147 2.08 13.15 -9.12
N CYS A 148 2.62 12.01 -9.58
CA CYS A 148 3.92 11.48 -9.15
C CYS A 148 5.01 11.92 -10.14
N ASN A 149 5.48 13.17 -10.04
CA ASN A 149 6.33 13.77 -11.07
C ASN A 149 7.80 13.32 -11.03
N GLN A 150 8.22 12.55 -10.01
CA GLN A 150 9.60 12.14 -9.81
C GLN A 150 9.80 10.61 -9.85
N VAL A 151 8.73 9.86 -10.09
CA VAL A 151 8.78 8.41 -9.97
C VAL A 151 9.56 7.76 -11.10
N VAL A 152 10.43 6.82 -10.74
CA VAL A 152 11.10 5.89 -11.64
C VAL A 152 10.64 4.49 -11.28
N LEU A 153 10.13 3.76 -12.26
CA LEU A 153 9.71 2.36 -12.05
C LEU A 153 10.91 1.43 -12.12
N THR A 154 10.94 0.38 -11.29
CA THR A 154 11.87 -0.73 -11.43
C THR A 154 11.08 -1.93 -11.96
N VAL A 155 11.46 -2.43 -13.14
CA VAL A 155 10.73 -3.46 -13.88
C VAL A 155 11.69 -4.55 -14.41
N SER A 156 11.17 -5.71 -14.78
CA SER A 156 11.96 -6.73 -15.50
C SER A 156 11.83 -6.54 -17.01
N SER A 157 12.88 -6.85 -17.74
CA SER A 157 12.89 -6.81 -19.21
C SER A 157 11.81 -7.70 -19.81
N GLY A 158 11.07 -7.19 -20.78
CA GLY A 158 9.98 -7.90 -21.47
C GLY A 158 8.69 -8.05 -20.66
N SER A 159 8.64 -7.53 -19.43
CA SER A 159 7.46 -7.63 -18.58
C SER A 159 6.30 -6.73 -19.05
N TYR A 160 5.08 -7.05 -18.58
CA TYR A 160 3.93 -6.15 -18.72
C TYR A 160 4.22 -4.75 -18.14
N ALA A 161 4.90 -4.69 -17.00
CA ALA A 161 5.26 -3.44 -16.33
C ALA A 161 6.17 -2.55 -17.19
N GLU A 162 7.15 -3.15 -17.89
CA GLU A 162 8.00 -2.41 -18.84
C GLU A 162 7.19 -1.86 -20.01
N GLN A 163 6.33 -2.68 -20.60
CA GLN A 163 5.47 -2.25 -21.70
C GLN A 163 4.50 -1.14 -21.26
N TRP A 164 3.93 -1.26 -20.07
CA TRP A 164 3.07 -0.23 -19.49
C TRP A 164 3.83 1.10 -19.28
N ALA A 165 5.05 1.04 -18.74
CA ALA A 165 5.90 2.22 -18.54
C ALA A 165 6.19 2.95 -19.85
N LYS A 166 6.56 2.21 -20.91
CA LYS A 166 6.78 2.74 -22.27
C LYS A 166 5.51 3.42 -22.81
N THR A 167 4.39 2.75 -22.74
CA THR A 167 3.10 3.26 -23.26
C THR A 167 2.63 4.52 -22.56
N ASN A 168 2.87 4.62 -21.24
CA ASN A 168 2.46 5.78 -20.43
C ASN A 168 3.58 6.83 -20.26
N GLN A 169 4.72 6.67 -20.94
CA GLN A 169 5.87 7.58 -20.92
C GLN A 169 6.40 7.85 -19.50
N ILE A 170 6.42 6.83 -18.65
CA ILE A 170 6.95 6.89 -17.30
C ILE A 170 8.41 6.40 -17.31
N ALA A 171 9.30 7.14 -16.63
CA ALA A 171 10.69 6.74 -16.49
C ALA A 171 10.82 5.38 -15.78
N TYR A 172 11.71 4.50 -16.25
CA TYR A 172 11.93 3.20 -15.66
C TYR A 172 13.39 2.75 -15.77
N THR A 173 13.76 1.82 -14.91
CA THR A 173 15.01 1.04 -14.95
C THR A 173 14.69 -0.43 -15.03
N VAL A 174 15.51 -1.17 -15.74
CA VAL A 174 15.40 -2.65 -15.86
C VAL A 174 16.32 -3.29 -14.83
N ARG A 175 15.79 -4.27 -14.06
CA ARG A 175 16.55 -5.12 -13.14
C ARG A 175 16.90 -6.46 -13.77
#